data_88db14df4edd07fefe7637f6a42c4a70
#
_entry.id   88db14df4edd07fefe7637f6a42c4a70
#
_cell.length_a   1.000
_cell.length_b   1.000
_cell.length_c   1.000
_cell.angle_alpha   90.00
_cell.angle_beta   90.00
_cell.angle_gamma   90.00
#
_symmetry.space_group_name_H-M   'P 1'
#
loop_
_entity.id
_entity.type
_entity.pdbx_description
1 polymer ?
#
loop_
_entity_poly.entity_id
_entity_poly.type
_entity_poly.pdbx_seq_one_letter_code
_entity_poly.pdbx_strand_id
1 'polypeptide(L)'
;HLGMSGQLLVRDEPGGESGSDSGSDSGNELGARAAFDEQPRHLRVALELGPVGTASSEAGAGQRLLFVDQRIFGGMFLSPLVPDIPAAVAGEMAPEEGTNPGADSNAVPEHFLVPQAVKHIARDPLDEFFDLAAVRRKFLRTSSGIKKVLLDQFVISGVGNIYADEALWRARLHYAKPARTLSAAQTRDLLDAVTQVLRESLAAGGTSFDALYVNVLGESGYFERSLNAYGRAGEPCHRCAEAGRTSLIVREPFQNRSSYRCPHCQRAPRAR
;
A
#
# COMPACT_ATOMS: atom_id res chain seq x y z
N HIS A 1 -0.44 10.89 5.87
CA HIS A 1 0.12 9.78 6.65
C HIS A 1 -0.95 9.13 7.52
N LEU A 2 -1.30 7.89 7.25
CA LEU A 2 -2.41 7.20 7.93
C LEU A 2 -2.00 6.58 9.29
N GLY A 3 -0.71 6.50 9.57
CA GLY A 3 -0.24 5.80 10.77
C GLY A 3 -0.61 4.31 10.75
N MET A 4 -0.80 3.72 11.94
CA MET A 4 -1.17 2.30 12.09
C MET A 4 -2.68 2.06 12.18
N SER A 5 -3.48 3.10 12.37
CA SER A 5 -4.93 3.01 12.59
C SER A 5 -5.73 4.09 11.88
N GLY A 6 -5.05 4.93 11.10
CA GLY A 6 -5.72 5.97 10.33
C GLY A 6 -6.41 5.38 9.10
N GLN A 7 -7.61 5.85 8.80
CA GLN A 7 -8.43 5.47 7.68
C GLN A 7 -8.89 6.71 6.93
N LEU A 8 -8.96 6.60 5.60
CA LEU A 8 -9.65 7.57 4.75
C LEU A 8 -10.92 6.92 4.24
N LEU A 9 -12.05 7.54 4.51
CA LEU A 9 -13.37 7.08 4.08
C LEU A 9 -13.97 8.11 3.14
N VAL A 10 -14.55 7.67 2.04
CA VAL A 10 -15.37 8.52 1.14
C VAL A 10 -16.83 8.23 1.45
N ARG A 11 -17.61 9.30 1.60
CA ARG A 11 -19.05 9.24 1.82
C ARG A 11 -19.74 10.20 0.85
N ASP A 12 -20.79 9.75 0.21
CA ASP A 12 -21.68 10.61 -0.56
C ASP A 12 -22.60 11.38 0.40
N GLU A 13 -22.82 12.67 0.16
CA GLU A 13 -23.86 13.40 0.86
C GLU A 13 -25.24 13.00 0.30
N PRO A 14 -26.24 12.74 1.15
CA PRO A 14 -27.59 12.51 0.68
C PRO A 14 -28.07 13.76 -0.05
N GLY A 15 -28.32 13.63 -1.34
CA GLY A 15 -28.91 14.71 -2.13
C GLY A 15 -30.20 15.18 -1.45
N GLY A 16 -30.30 16.46 -1.16
CA GLY A 16 -31.53 17.08 -0.60
C GLY A 16 -32.64 17.02 -1.64
N GLU A 17 -33.34 15.91 -1.72
CA GLU A 17 -34.63 15.88 -2.42
C GLU A 17 -35.69 16.63 -1.58
N SER A 18 -35.93 17.86 -1.96
CA SER A 18 -37.20 18.54 -1.63
C SER A 18 -38.29 17.98 -2.54
N GLY A 19 -38.80 16.82 -2.21
CA GLY A 19 -39.90 16.17 -2.92
C GLY A 19 -40.95 15.72 -1.92
N SER A 20 -42.01 16.49 -1.81
CA SER A 20 -43.26 16.05 -1.20
C SER A 20 -43.82 14.89 -2.03
N ASP A 21 -43.78 13.69 -1.54
CA ASP A 21 -44.70 12.65 -1.99
C ASP A 21 -45.16 11.79 -0.82
N SER A 22 -46.49 11.82 -0.63
CA SER A 22 -47.23 11.05 0.33
C SER A 22 -47.46 9.65 -0.22
N GLY A 23 -46.68 8.69 0.21
CA GLY A 23 -46.85 7.28 -0.14
C GLY A 23 -46.38 6.38 0.97
N SER A 24 -47.32 5.76 1.66
CA SER A 24 -47.12 4.78 2.70
C SER A 24 -46.45 3.50 2.15
N ASP A 25 -45.20 3.25 2.52
CA ASP A 25 -44.72 1.87 2.64
C ASP A 25 -43.73 1.77 3.81
N SER A 26 -44.13 1.01 4.79
CA SER A 26 -43.47 0.84 6.06
C SER A 26 -42.47 -0.34 5.96
N GLY A 27 -41.17 -0.06 6.15
CA GLY A 27 -40.40 -1.17 6.69
C GLY A 27 -38.97 -1.42 6.24
N ASN A 28 -38.20 -0.49 5.66
CA ASN A 28 -36.76 -0.72 5.55
C ASN A 28 -35.89 0.55 5.35
N GLU A 29 -36.45 1.74 5.26
CA GLU A 29 -35.66 2.97 4.98
C GLU A 29 -35.08 3.64 6.23
N LEU A 30 -35.56 3.29 7.42
CA LEU A 30 -35.05 3.87 8.67
C LEU A 30 -33.64 3.39 9.04
N GLY A 31 -33.21 2.24 8.55
CA GLY A 31 -31.86 1.72 8.80
C GLY A 31 -30.76 2.44 8.00
N ALA A 32 -31.05 2.88 6.80
CA ALA A 32 -30.09 3.53 5.92
C ALA A 32 -29.89 5.03 6.26
N ARG A 33 -30.94 5.74 6.66
CA ARG A 33 -30.84 7.16 7.05
C ARG A 33 -30.16 7.40 8.40
N ALA A 34 -30.34 6.51 9.37
CA ALA A 34 -29.69 6.60 10.69
C ALA A 34 -28.16 6.40 10.62
N ALA A 35 -27.63 5.73 9.58
CA ALA A 35 -26.19 5.51 9.41
C ALA A 35 -25.44 6.75 8.86
N PHE A 36 -26.14 7.76 8.32
CA PHE A 36 -25.52 8.93 7.69
C PHE A 36 -25.26 10.12 8.64
N ASP A 37 -25.96 10.18 9.76
CA ASP A 37 -25.88 11.34 10.68
C ASP A 37 -24.90 11.11 11.84
N GLU A 38 -24.39 9.90 12.04
CA GLU A 38 -23.38 9.61 13.05
C GLU A 38 -21.97 9.86 12.49
N GLN A 39 -21.34 10.93 12.98
CA GLN A 39 -19.90 11.13 12.70
C GLN A 39 -19.11 9.91 13.18
N PRO A 40 -18.21 9.36 12.33
CA PRO A 40 -17.41 8.22 12.72
C PRO A 40 -16.67 8.47 14.04
N ARG A 41 -16.74 7.52 14.94
CA ARG A 41 -15.96 7.58 16.17
C ARG A 41 -14.48 7.80 15.83
N HIS A 42 -13.81 8.75 16.48
CA HIS A 42 -12.42 9.13 16.19
C HIS A 42 -12.20 9.89 14.86
N LEU A 43 -13.24 10.53 14.31
CA LEU A 43 -13.07 11.47 13.21
C LEU A 43 -12.09 12.58 13.60
N ARG A 44 -11.09 12.85 12.74
CA ARG A 44 -10.06 13.88 12.96
C ARG A 44 -10.16 15.02 11.96
N VAL A 45 -10.45 14.70 10.70
CA VAL A 45 -10.63 15.69 9.64
C VAL A 45 -11.78 15.26 8.74
N ALA A 46 -12.62 16.21 8.36
CA ALA A 46 -13.63 16.07 7.32
C ALA A 46 -13.37 17.13 6.25
N LEU A 47 -13.27 16.71 4.98
CA LEU A 47 -13.14 17.59 3.84
C LEU A 47 -14.38 17.41 2.96
N GLU A 48 -15.02 18.51 2.61
CA GLU A 48 -16.09 18.51 1.62
C GLU A 48 -15.48 18.60 0.23
N LEU A 49 -15.86 17.68 -0.65
CA LEU A 49 -15.36 17.59 -2.00
C LEU A 49 -16.44 18.14 -2.94
N GLY A 50 -16.18 19.29 -3.54
CA GLY A 50 -17.04 19.89 -4.56
C GLY A 50 -16.69 19.41 -5.97
N PRO A 51 -17.55 19.62 -6.95
CA PRO A 51 -17.27 19.33 -8.35
C PRO A 51 -16.09 20.16 -8.86
N VAL A 52 -15.20 19.52 -9.60
CA VAL A 52 -14.02 20.18 -10.17
C VAL A 52 -14.47 21.19 -11.24
N GLY A 53 -14.12 22.47 -11.06
CA GLY A 53 -14.25 23.51 -12.09
C GLY A 53 -15.55 24.31 -12.10
N THR A 54 -16.43 24.17 -11.12
CA THR A 54 -17.63 25.03 -11.00
C THR A 54 -17.55 25.93 -9.77
N ALA A 55 -17.39 27.23 -10.00
CA ALA A 55 -17.53 28.27 -8.97
C ALA A 55 -19.02 28.60 -8.67
N SER A 56 -19.95 27.74 -9.01
CA SER A 56 -21.38 27.99 -8.89
C SER A 56 -22.05 26.97 -7.95
N SER A 57 -22.81 27.53 -7.03
CA SER A 57 -23.55 26.92 -5.94
C SER A 57 -24.79 26.10 -6.36
N GLU A 58 -24.66 25.26 -7.37
CA GLU A 58 -25.70 24.26 -7.62
C GLU A 58 -25.26 22.98 -6.92
N ALA A 59 -25.88 22.69 -5.80
CA ALA A 59 -25.63 21.55 -4.94
C ALA A 59 -25.99 20.24 -5.65
N GLY A 60 -25.06 19.72 -6.43
CA GLY A 60 -25.00 18.28 -6.68
C GLY A 60 -24.61 17.59 -5.37
N ALA A 61 -25.06 16.37 -5.15
CA ALA A 61 -24.70 15.59 -3.97
C ALA A 61 -23.17 15.63 -3.77
N GLY A 62 -22.72 16.29 -2.71
CA GLY A 62 -21.32 16.45 -2.37
C GLY A 62 -20.77 15.12 -1.85
N GLN A 63 -19.46 14.94 -1.98
CA GLN A 63 -18.74 13.84 -1.32
C GLN A 63 -17.96 14.39 -0.13
N ARG A 64 -17.80 13.59 0.89
CA ARG A 64 -16.96 13.92 2.04
C ARG A 64 -15.81 12.94 2.13
N LEU A 65 -14.59 13.45 2.29
CA LEU A 65 -13.43 12.67 2.65
C LEU A 65 -13.20 12.78 4.15
N LEU A 66 -13.33 11.67 4.85
CA LEU A 66 -13.23 11.60 6.30
C LEU A 66 -11.91 10.93 6.69
N PHE A 67 -11.11 11.61 7.50
CA PHE A 67 -9.93 11.01 8.13
C PHE A 67 -10.26 10.61 9.56
N VAL A 68 -10.24 9.30 9.81
CA VAL A 68 -10.56 8.67 11.09
C VAL A 68 -9.30 8.04 11.66
N ASP A 69 -8.89 8.39 12.88
CA ASP A 69 -7.68 7.81 13.51
C ASP A 69 -7.87 7.63 15.02
N GLN A 70 -8.00 6.38 15.44
CA GLN A 70 -8.18 6.01 16.84
C GLN A 70 -6.90 6.25 17.67
N ARG A 71 -5.74 5.99 17.12
CA ARG A 71 -4.45 5.99 17.84
C ARG A 71 -3.70 7.31 17.73
N ILE A 72 -4.17 8.25 16.91
CA ILE A 72 -3.56 9.58 16.72
C ILE A 72 -2.10 9.48 16.19
N PHE A 73 -1.81 8.47 15.38
CA PHE A 73 -0.50 8.30 14.74
C PHE A 73 -0.46 8.79 13.30
N GLY A 74 -1.63 9.05 12.72
CA GLY A 74 -1.76 9.65 11.41
C GLY A 74 -1.78 11.17 11.47
N GLY A 75 -1.76 11.82 10.31
CA GLY A 75 -1.86 13.27 10.20
C GLY A 75 -1.97 13.74 8.77
N MET A 76 -2.53 14.94 8.63
CA MET A 76 -2.56 15.69 7.38
C MET A 76 -1.72 16.96 7.54
N PHE A 77 -0.98 17.31 6.51
CA PHE A 77 -0.17 18.54 6.48
C PHE A 77 -0.02 19.01 5.04
N LEU A 78 0.21 20.31 4.87
CA LEU A 78 0.53 20.90 3.58
C LEU A 78 2.04 20.75 3.31
N SER A 79 2.39 20.41 2.10
CA SER A 79 3.78 20.29 1.65
C SER A 79 3.90 20.86 0.25
N PRO A 80 4.96 21.64 -0.07
CA PRO A 80 5.22 22.06 -1.42
C PRO A 80 5.43 20.84 -2.32
N LEU A 81 5.01 20.94 -3.56
CA LEU A 81 5.26 19.93 -4.59
C LEU A 81 6.66 20.13 -5.17
N VAL A 82 7.36 19.03 -5.43
CA VAL A 82 8.69 19.00 -6.02
C VAL A 82 8.76 17.91 -7.10
N PRO A 83 9.58 18.08 -8.15
CA PRO A 83 9.74 17.06 -9.17
C PRO A 83 10.30 15.74 -8.64
N ASP A 84 9.72 14.64 -9.11
CA ASP A 84 10.19 13.25 -8.94
C ASP A 84 10.16 12.53 -10.29
N ILE A 85 10.99 13.01 -11.22
CA ILE A 85 11.05 12.52 -12.59
C ILE A 85 11.80 11.18 -12.60
N PRO A 86 11.16 10.08 -13.06
CA PRO A 86 11.83 8.79 -13.21
C PRO A 86 12.99 8.87 -14.19
N ALA A 87 14.09 8.16 -13.91
CA ALA A 87 15.25 8.14 -14.79
C ALA A 87 14.91 7.63 -16.21
N ALA A 88 13.90 6.79 -16.35
CA ALA A 88 13.43 6.28 -17.64
C ALA A 88 12.90 7.37 -18.58
N VAL A 89 12.31 8.44 -18.05
CA VAL A 89 11.72 9.54 -18.84
C VAL A 89 12.51 10.85 -18.75
N ALA A 90 13.49 10.92 -17.86
CA ALA A 90 14.28 12.14 -17.65
C ALA A 90 15.04 12.61 -18.92
N GLY A 91 15.43 11.65 -19.78
CA GLY A 91 16.09 11.96 -21.05
C GLY A 91 15.15 12.53 -22.12
N GLU A 92 13.89 12.12 -22.10
CA GLU A 92 12.86 12.59 -23.05
C GLU A 92 12.35 14.00 -22.68
N MET A 93 12.51 14.40 -21.42
CA MET A 93 12.11 15.70 -20.90
C MET A 93 13.25 16.73 -20.95
N ALA A 94 14.44 16.38 -21.46
CA ALA A 94 15.51 17.34 -21.66
C ALA A 94 15.10 18.33 -22.77
N PRO A 95 15.28 19.66 -22.59
CA PRO A 95 14.97 20.62 -23.63
C PRO A 95 15.84 20.31 -24.87
N GLU A 96 15.22 20.28 -26.05
CA GLU A 96 15.97 20.19 -27.32
C GLU A 96 16.92 21.37 -27.41
N GLU A 97 18.22 21.12 -27.71
CA GLU A 97 19.20 22.15 -27.92
C GLU A 97 18.75 23.04 -29.10
N GLY A 98 18.35 24.27 -28.80
CA GLY A 98 17.94 25.24 -29.80
C GLY A 98 16.55 25.86 -29.67
N THR A 99 15.74 25.46 -28.73
CA THR A 99 14.44 26.08 -28.47
C THR A 99 14.57 27.34 -27.59
N ASN A 100 13.98 28.43 -28.08
CA ASN A 100 14.00 29.76 -27.45
C ASN A 100 13.37 29.70 -26.02
N PRO A 101 13.99 30.31 -24.98
CA PRO A 101 13.53 30.21 -23.59
C PRO A 101 12.31 31.10 -23.26
N GLY A 102 11.35 31.20 -24.17
CA GLY A 102 10.20 32.10 -24.04
C GLY A 102 8.83 31.45 -23.93
N ALA A 103 8.74 30.13 -23.94
CA ALA A 103 7.47 29.43 -23.69
C ALA A 103 7.61 28.54 -22.45
N ASP A 104 6.56 28.44 -21.64
CA ASP A 104 6.44 27.59 -20.44
C ASP A 104 6.63 26.08 -20.68
N SER A 105 7.44 25.69 -21.68
CA SER A 105 7.71 24.33 -22.12
C SER A 105 8.56 23.51 -21.14
N ASN A 106 9.02 24.10 -20.03
CA ASN A 106 9.79 23.41 -18.97
C ASN A 106 8.96 23.05 -17.73
N ALA A 107 7.65 23.18 -17.79
CA ALA A 107 6.81 22.76 -16.66
C ALA A 107 6.85 21.23 -16.53
N VAL A 108 7.36 20.75 -15.40
CA VAL A 108 7.29 19.33 -15.06
C VAL A 108 5.82 18.90 -15.04
N PRO A 109 5.41 17.87 -15.79
CA PRO A 109 4.03 17.39 -15.77
C PRO A 109 3.57 17.08 -14.32
N GLU A 110 2.32 17.42 -14.02
CA GLU A 110 1.78 17.37 -12.67
C GLU A 110 1.89 15.96 -12.03
N HIS A 111 1.76 14.91 -12.83
CA HIS A 111 1.90 13.54 -12.38
C HIS A 111 3.32 13.14 -11.94
N PHE A 112 4.33 13.96 -12.22
CA PHE A 112 5.69 13.81 -11.69
C PHE A 112 5.98 14.74 -10.51
N LEU A 113 4.98 15.44 -9.99
CA LEU A 113 5.12 16.24 -8.79
C LEU A 113 4.73 15.43 -7.57
N VAL A 114 5.58 15.41 -6.55
CA VAL A 114 5.30 14.75 -5.27
C VAL A 114 5.47 15.74 -4.12
N PRO A 115 4.74 15.56 -3.02
CA PRO A 115 4.98 16.38 -1.82
C PRO A 115 6.43 16.22 -1.35
N GLN A 116 7.13 17.31 -1.13
CA GLN A 116 8.53 17.32 -0.69
C GLN A 116 8.77 16.44 0.55
N ALA A 117 7.80 16.42 1.46
CA ALA A 117 7.87 15.63 2.68
C ALA A 117 7.97 14.12 2.43
N VAL A 118 7.52 13.61 1.28
CA VAL A 118 7.54 12.18 0.94
C VAL A 118 8.47 11.83 -0.23
N LYS A 119 9.20 12.81 -0.78
CA LYS A 119 10.15 12.59 -1.88
C LYS A 119 11.20 11.49 -1.61
N HIS A 120 11.51 11.26 -0.34
CA HIS A 120 12.46 10.25 0.09
C HIS A 120 11.91 8.81 0.03
N ILE A 121 10.59 8.64 -0.07
CA ILE A 121 9.95 7.33 -0.16
C ILE A 121 10.18 6.78 -1.57
N ALA A 122 10.61 5.53 -1.66
CA ALA A 122 10.82 4.87 -2.93
C ALA A 122 9.47 4.58 -3.63
N ARG A 123 9.51 4.34 -4.94
CA ARG A 123 8.35 3.84 -5.69
C ARG A 123 7.97 2.44 -5.23
N ASP A 124 6.69 2.13 -5.27
CA ASP A 124 6.21 0.78 -5.01
C ASP A 124 6.28 -0.11 -6.27
N PRO A 125 6.23 -1.44 -6.11
CA PRO A 125 6.37 -2.36 -7.24
C PRO A 125 5.21 -2.37 -8.24
N LEU A 126 4.13 -1.65 -7.98
CA LEU A 126 2.98 -1.52 -8.89
C LEU A 126 3.05 -0.23 -9.71
N ASP A 127 3.95 0.68 -9.36
CA ASP A 127 4.23 1.90 -10.13
C ASP A 127 4.84 1.53 -11.48
N GLU A 128 4.35 2.11 -12.57
CA GLU A 128 4.83 1.87 -13.93
C GLU A 128 6.31 2.27 -14.11
N PHE A 129 6.81 3.20 -13.31
CA PHE A 129 8.21 3.64 -13.31
C PHE A 129 9.07 2.94 -12.25
N PHE A 130 8.62 1.78 -11.73
CA PHE A 130 9.41 1.01 -10.78
C PHE A 130 10.69 0.45 -11.41
N ASP A 131 11.85 0.91 -10.95
CA ASP A 131 13.16 0.47 -11.46
C ASP A 131 13.73 -0.69 -10.62
N LEU A 132 13.51 -1.93 -11.07
CA LEU A 132 14.08 -3.14 -10.50
C LEU A 132 15.62 -3.08 -10.41
N ALA A 133 16.27 -2.48 -11.42
CA ALA A 133 17.73 -2.38 -11.43
C ALA A 133 18.22 -1.42 -10.34
N ALA A 134 17.50 -0.32 -10.09
CA ALA A 134 17.81 0.59 -8.98
C ALA A 134 17.64 -0.10 -7.63
N VAL A 135 16.55 -0.84 -7.41
CA VAL A 135 16.34 -1.62 -6.19
C VAL A 135 17.46 -2.64 -6.01
N ARG A 136 17.84 -3.36 -7.07
CA ARG A 136 18.96 -4.30 -7.01
C ARG A 136 20.28 -3.63 -6.65
N ARG A 137 20.57 -2.43 -7.18
CA ARG A 137 21.76 -1.65 -6.78
C ARG A 137 21.76 -1.34 -5.29
N LYS A 138 20.59 -1.01 -4.70
CA LYS A 138 20.44 -0.80 -3.24
C LYS A 138 20.69 -2.10 -2.47
N PHE A 139 20.17 -3.25 -2.93
CA PHE A 139 20.44 -4.55 -2.31
C PHE A 139 21.92 -4.88 -2.25
N LEU A 140 22.66 -4.64 -3.33
CA LEU A 140 24.09 -4.94 -3.41
C LEU A 140 24.95 -4.12 -2.44
N ARG A 141 24.46 -2.99 -1.97
CA ARG A 141 25.18 -2.07 -1.06
C ARG A 141 25.03 -2.41 0.42
N THR A 142 24.20 -3.39 0.79
CA THR A 142 23.92 -3.69 2.19
C THR A 142 24.12 -5.17 2.53
N SER A 143 24.69 -5.42 3.71
CA SER A 143 24.79 -6.76 4.32
C SER A 143 23.58 -7.10 5.21
N SER A 144 22.63 -6.21 5.36
CA SER A 144 21.41 -6.47 6.13
C SER A 144 20.63 -7.64 5.57
N GLY A 145 19.92 -8.37 6.44
CA GLY A 145 19.00 -9.43 6.03
C GLY A 145 17.90 -8.88 5.09
N ILE A 146 17.57 -9.66 4.08
CA ILE A 146 16.69 -9.21 2.99
C ILE A 146 15.32 -8.71 3.47
N LYS A 147 14.74 -9.31 4.51
CA LYS A 147 13.46 -8.82 5.06
C LYS A 147 13.59 -7.39 5.62
N LYS A 148 14.69 -7.07 6.30
CA LYS A 148 14.92 -5.71 6.79
C LYS A 148 14.96 -4.71 5.64
N VAL A 149 15.55 -5.10 4.53
CA VAL A 149 15.68 -4.25 3.34
C VAL A 149 14.33 -4.09 2.62
N LEU A 150 13.50 -5.15 2.57
CA LEU A 150 12.13 -5.08 2.03
C LEU A 150 11.22 -4.17 2.86
N LEU A 151 11.44 -4.06 4.16
CA LEU A 151 10.65 -3.20 5.05
C LEU A 151 11.11 -1.74 5.04
N ASP A 152 12.22 -1.44 4.38
CA ASP A 152 12.77 -0.09 4.27
C ASP A 152 12.08 0.67 3.12
N GLN A 153 11.20 1.59 3.48
CA GLN A 153 10.41 2.39 2.53
C GLN A 153 11.27 3.34 1.68
N PHE A 154 12.56 3.54 2.02
CA PHE A 154 13.53 4.23 1.16
C PHE A 154 14.08 3.33 0.04
N VAL A 155 13.89 2.02 0.14
CA VAL A 155 14.34 1.04 -0.85
C VAL A 155 13.19 0.63 -1.76
N ILE A 156 12.05 0.29 -1.17
CA ILE A 156 10.83 -0.16 -1.83
C ILE A 156 9.64 0.20 -0.94
N SER A 157 8.65 0.91 -1.45
CA SER A 157 7.49 1.27 -0.65
C SER A 157 6.37 0.23 -0.73
N GLY A 158 5.37 0.37 0.13
CA GLY A 158 4.20 -0.49 0.17
C GLY A 158 4.39 -1.86 0.84
N VAL A 159 5.63 -2.27 1.09
CA VAL A 159 5.92 -3.59 1.66
C VAL A 159 5.89 -3.54 3.19
N GLY A 160 4.87 -4.16 3.78
CA GLY A 160 4.74 -4.39 5.22
C GLY A 160 5.21 -5.78 5.65
N ASN A 161 5.10 -6.07 6.95
CA ASN A 161 5.57 -7.33 7.53
C ASN A 161 4.92 -8.57 6.93
N ILE A 162 3.62 -8.49 6.63
CA ILE A 162 2.84 -9.56 6.01
C ILE A 162 3.34 -9.85 4.61
N TYR A 163 3.39 -8.81 3.78
CA TYR A 163 3.81 -8.93 2.38
C TYR A 163 5.27 -9.38 2.25
N ALA A 164 6.15 -8.92 3.15
CA ALA A 164 7.54 -9.37 3.19
C ALA A 164 7.66 -10.88 3.46
N ASP A 165 6.93 -11.43 4.45
CA ASP A 165 6.99 -12.86 4.75
C ASP A 165 6.38 -13.71 3.63
N GLU A 166 5.25 -13.28 3.05
CA GLU A 166 4.62 -13.96 1.91
C GLU A 166 5.52 -13.97 0.66
N ALA A 167 6.11 -12.83 0.31
CA ALA A 167 7.04 -12.74 -0.83
C ALA A 167 8.29 -13.60 -0.61
N LEU A 168 8.87 -13.58 0.58
CA LEU A 168 10.01 -14.41 0.94
C LEU A 168 9.67 -15.91 0.91
N TRP A 169 8.47 -16.30 1.34
CA TRP A 169 8.01 -17.68 1.21
C TRP A 169 7.88 -18.09 -0.25
N ARG A 170 7.31 -17.25 -1.12
CA ARG A 170 7.19 -17.51 -2.56
C ARG A 170 8.56 -17.65 -3.21
N ALA A 171 9.47 -16.72 -2.95
CA ALA A 171 10.84 -16.72 -3.46
C ALA A 171 11.77 -17.76 -2.81
N ARG A 172 11.30 -18.53 -1.81
CA ARG A 172 12.09 -19.52 -1.05
C ARG A 172 13.35 -18.94 -0.41
N LEU A 173 13.27 -17.69 0.03
CA LEU A 173 14.39 -16.98 0.65
C LEU A 173 14.21 -16.86 2.16
N HIS A 174 15.26 -17.13 2.91
CA HIS A 174 15.28 -16.89 4.34
C HIS A 174 15.37 -15.39 4.63
N TYR A 175 14.60 -14.89 5.60
CA TYR A 175 14.52 -13.47 5.95
C TYR A 175 15.87 -12.83 6.31
N ALA A 176 16.79 -13.62 6.93
CA ALA A 176 18.11 -13.17 7.34
C ALA A 176 19.17 -13.29 6.25
N LYS A 177 18.84 -13.80 5.04
CA LYS A 177 19.82 -13.87 3.94
C LYS A 177 20.31 -12.46 3.61
N PRO A 178 21.65 -12.21 3.62
CA PRO A 178 22.17 -10.88 3.31
C PRO A 178 21.76 -10.42 1.91
N ALA A 179 21.15 -9.23 1.77
CA ALA A 179 20.62 -8.75 0.51
C ALA A 179 21.67 -8.74 -0.60
N ARG A 180 22.91 -8.32 -0.29
CA ARG A 180 24.02 -8.28 -1.26
C ARG A 180 24.41 -9.65 -1.86
N THR A 181 23.96 -10.76 -1.25
CA THR A 181 24.29 -12.12 -1.71
C THR A 181 23.23 -12.70 -2.65
N LEU A 182 22.16 -11.96 -2.94
CA LEU A 182 21.15 -12.40 -3.89
C LEU A 182 21.70 -12.30 -5.31
N SER A 183 21.54 -13.39 -6.07
CA SER A 183 21.79 -13.36 -7.52
C SER A 183 20.78 -12.45 -8.23
N ALA A 184 21.05 -12.10 -9.48
CA ALA A 184 20.11 -11.33 -10.30
C ALA A 184 18.75 -12.06 -10.45
N ALA A 185 18.78 -13.38 -10.64
CA ALA A 185 17.57 -14.20 -10.72
C ALA A 185 16.81 -14.18 -9.39
N GLN A 186 17.47 -14.42 -8.26
CA GLN A 186 16.82 -14.36 -6.94
C GLN A 186 16.22 -12.99 -6.62
N THR A 187 16.88 -11.91 -7.07
CA THR A 187 16.33 -10.55 -6.89
C THR A 187 15.07 -10.37 -7.72
N ARG A 188 15.07 -10.82 -8.98
CA ARG A 188 13.89 -10.76 -9.85
C ARG A 188 12.76 -11.58 -9.27
N ASP A 189 13.00 -12.86 -8.97
CA ASP A 189 11.98 -13.76 -8.39
C ASP A 189 11.35 -13.19 -7.11
N LEU A 190 12.18 -12.53 -6.28
CA LEU A 190 11.68 -11.89 -5.05
C LEU A 190 10.81 -10.66 -5.35
N LEU A 191 11.23 -9.79 -6.25
CA LEU A 191 10.47 -8.59 -6.59
C LEU A 191 9.19 -8.93 -7.36
N ASP A 192 9.22 -9.94 -8.23
CA ASP A 192 8.02 -10.49 -8.87
C ASP A 192 7.05 -11.06 -7.83
N ALA A 193 7.57 -11.79 -6.82
CA ALA A 193 6.76 -12.29 -5.72
C ALA A 193 6.13 -11.15 -4.88
N VAL A 194 6.87 -10.06 -4.62
CA VAL A 194 6.35 -8.87 -3.94
C VAL A 194 5.21 -8.25 -4.76
N THR A 195 5.44 -8.02 -6.05
CA THR A 195 4.43 -7.45 -6.96
C THR A 195 3.16 -8.31 -7.00
N GLN A 196 3.31 -9.62 -7.06
CA GLN A 196 2.18 -10.55 -7.08
C GLN A 196 1.40 -10.52 -5.76
N VAL A 197 2.09 -10.53 -4.60
CA VAL A 197 1.45 -10.41 -3.28
C VAL A 197 0.64 -9.12 -3.15
N LEU A 198 1.21 -7.99 -3.61
CA LEU A 198 0.52 -6.69 -3.58
C LEU A 198 -0.73 -6.69 -4.46
N ARG A 199 -0.65 -7.24 -5.69
CA ARG A 199 -1.80 -7.35 -6.60
C ARG A 199 -2.91 -8.22 -6.03
N GLU A 200 -2.57 -9.38 -5.46
CA GLU A 200 -3.54 -10.27 -4.82
C GLU A 200 -4.18 -9.60 -3.59
N SER A 201 -3.40 -8.85 -2.81
CA SER A 201 -3.92 -8.10 -1.68
C SER A 201 -4.90 -7.01 -2.13
N LEU A 202 -4.59 -6.27 -3.19
CA LEU A 202 -5.51 -5.27 -3.75
C LEU A 202 -6.80 -5.91 -4.25
N ALA A 203 -6.69 -7.02 -4.99
CA ALA A 203 -7.88 -7.76 -5.49
C ALA A 203 -8.76 -8.30 -4.36
N ALA A 204 -8.18 -8.59 -3.19
CA ALA A 204 -8.89 -9.05 -2.00
C ALA A 204 -9.38 -7.91 -1.08
N GLY A 205 -9.23 -6.65 -1.48
CA GLY A 205 -9.61 -5.47 -0.67
C GLY A 205 -8.66 -5.18 0.50
N GLY A 206 -7.45 -5.75 0.49
CA GLY A 206 -6.45 -5.56 1.55
C GLY A 206 -6.46 -6.63 2.64
N THR A 207 -5.65 -6.41 3.68
CA THR A 207 -5.56 -7.29 4.87
C THR A 207 -6.39 -6.71 6.00
N SER A 208 -7.30 -7.49 6.57
CA SER A 208 -8.14 -7.10 7.72
C SER A 208 -7.92 -8.03 8.91
N PHE A 209 -6.73 -7.98 9.52
CA PHE A 209 -6.51 -8.65 10.83
C PHE A 209 -7.20 -7.95 12.01
N ASP A 210 -7.73 -6.77 11.78
CA ASP A 210 -8.46 -5.97 12.76
C ASP A 210 -9.60 -5.25 12.00
N ALA A 211 -10.77 -5.16 12.59
CA ALA A 211 -11.93 -4.42 12.07
C ALA A 211 -11.62 -2.94 11.75
N LEU A 212 -10.45 -2.44 12.18
CA LEU A 212 -9.96 -1.10 11.88
C LEU A 212 -9.32 -0.96 10.48
N TYR A 213 -9.05 -2.06 9.78
CA TYR A 213 -8.49 -2.01 8.42
C TYR A 213 -9.59 -2.25 7.40
N VAL A 214 -10.14 -1.16 6.91
CA VAL A 214 -11.18 -1.15 5.87
C VAL A 214 -10.71 -0.33 4.68
N ASN A 215 -11.27 -0.60 3.50
CA ASN A 215 -11.05 0.22 2.31
C ASN A 215 -11.77 1.58 2.43
N VAL A 216 -11.66 2.44 1.42
CA VAL A 216 -12.29 3.78 1.42
C VAL A 216 -13.82 3.75 1.46
N LEU A 217 -14.44 2.61 1.15
CA LEU A 217 -15.88 2.39 1.24
C LEU A 217 -16.30 1.81 2.59
N GLY A 218 -15.34 1.49 3.48
CA GLY A 218 -15.60 0.92 4.80
C GLY A 218 -15.73 -0.59 4.81
N GLU A 219 -15.30 -1.29 3.73
CA GLU A 219 -15.38 -2.75 3.62
C GLU A 219 -14.09 -3.41 4.10
N SER A 220 -14.23 -4.54 4.79
CA SER A 220 -13.09 -5.34 5.24
C SER A 220 -12.49 -6.16 4.09
N GLY A 221 -11.17 -6.19 3.99
CA GLY A 221 -10.47 -7.06 3.05
C GLY A 221 -10.42 -8.52 3.52
N TYR A 222 -10.14 -9.43 2.59
CA TYR A 222 -10.11 -10.88 2.82
C TYR A 222 -8.75 -11.52 2.51
N PHE A 223 -7.70 -10.74 2.29
CA PHE A 223 -6.38 -11.26 1.89
C PHE A 223 -5.77 -12.23 2.91
N GLU A 224 -6.09 -12.07 4.19
CA GLU A 224 -5.63 -12.97 5.27
C GLU A 224 -5.97 -14.45 5.03
N ARG A 225 -7.05 -14.75 4.30
CA ARG A 225 -7.47 -16.13 3.99
C ARG A 225 -6.58 -16.82 2.96
N SER A 226 -5.75 -16.07 2.23
CA SER A 226 -4.86 -16.57 1.18
C SER A 226 -3.39 -16.65 1.60
N LEU A 227 -3.07 -16.39 2.87
CA LEU A 227 -1.70 -16.38 3.37
C LEU A 227 -1.10 -17.78 3.45
N ASN A 228 0.18 -17.88 3.08
CA ASN A 228 0.93 -19.12 3.03
C ASN A 228 1.91 -19.31 4.19
N ALA A 229 2.36 -18.21 4.78
CA ALA A 229 3.35 -18.20 5.86
C ALA A 229 2.93 -17.34 7.03
N TYR A 230 2.55 -16.08 6.79
CA TYR A 230 2.24 -15.14 7.86
C TYR A 230 1.01 -15.59 8.67
N GLY A 231 1.14 -15.56 10.00
CA GLY A 231 0.05 -15.98 10.92
C GLY A 231 -0.08 -17.49 11.10
N ARG A 232 0.57 -18.32 10.27
CA ARG A 232 0.34 -19.77 10.19
C ARG A 232 1.35 -20.62 10.98
N ALA A 233 1.90 -20.08 12.06
CA ALA A 233 2.85 -20.82 12.90
C ALA A 233 2.23 -22.15 13.43
N GLY A 234 2.95 -23.27 13.23
CA GLY A 234 2.49 -24.61 13.61
C GLY A 234 1.65 -25.31 12.54
N GLU A 235 1.24 -24.62 11.49
CA GLU A 235 0.49 -25.21 10.37
C GLU A 235 1.42 -25.77 9.29
N PRO A 236 0.95 -26.79 8.53
CA PRO A 236 1.71 -27.34 7.41
C PRO A 236 2.03 -26.28 6.34
N CYS A 237 3.26 -26.28 5.86
CA CYS A 237 3.62 -25.52 4.66
C CYS A 237 2.94 -26.13 3.44
N HIS A 238 2.09 -25.41 2.73
CA HIS A 238 1.33 -25.89 1.57
C HIS A 238 2.25 -26.55 0.53
N ARG A 239 3.31 -25.86 0.11
CA ARG A 239 4.27 -26.38 -0.87
C ARG A 239 4.97 -27.69 -0.42
N CYS A 240 5.23 -27.84 0.86
CA CYS A 240 5.83 -29.08 1.37
C CYS A 240 4.81 -30.19 1.38
N ALA A 241 3.56 -29.92 1.80
CA ALA A 241 2.49 -30.89 1.81
C ALA A 241 2.16 -31.40 0.41
N GLU A 242 2.04 -30.51 -0.58
CA GLU A 242 1.86 -30.88 -1.99
C GLU A 242 2.98 -31.78 -2.54
N ALA A 243 4.19 -31.60 -2.02
CA ALA A 243 5.36 -32.43 -2.39
C ALA A 243 5.51 -33.67 -1.49
N GLY A 244 4.51 -34.06 -0.71
CA GLY A 244 4.52 -35.22 0.19
C GLY A 244 5.50 -35.09 1.36
N ARG A 245 5.86 -33.88 1.77
CA ARG A 245 6.80 -33.62 2.87
C ARG A 245 6.10 -32.95 4.05
N THR A 246 6.47 -33.34 5.25
CA THR A 246 6.01 -32.70 6.47
C THR A 246 6.98 -31.59 6.87
N SER A 247 6.53 -30.34 6.84
CA SER A 247 7.25 -29.18 7.36
C SER A 247 6.26 -28.14 7.83
N LEU A 248 6.39 -27.68 9.06
CA LEU A 248 5.50 -26.70 9.66
C LEU A 248 6.09 -25.28 9.48
N ILE A 249 5.22 -24.29 9.35
CA ILE A 249 5.62 -22.88 9.40
C ILE A 249 6.08 -22.57 10.83
N VAL A 250 7.21 -21.91 10.95
CA VAL A 250 7.75 -21.43 12.22
C VAL A 250 7.62 -19.93 12.35
N ARG A 251 7.40 -19.47 13.58
CA ARG A 251 7.43 -18.05 13.95
C ARG A 251 8.75 -17.78 14.70
N GLU A 252 9.50 -16.85 14.24
CA GLU A 252 10.79 -16.46 14.83
C GLU A 252 10.82 -14.97 15.19
N PRO A 253 11.54 -14.54 16.24
CA PRO A 253 11.76 -13.13 16.52
C PRO A 253 12.47 -12.45 15.36
N PHE A 254 12.02 -11.24 15.01
CA PHE A 254 12.64 -10.43 13.98
C PHE A 254 12.54 -8.96 14.39
N GLN A 255 13.62 -8.38 14.91
CA GLN A 255 13.60 -7.03 15.48
C GLN A 255 12.47 -6.90 16.53
N ASN A 256 11.61 -5.88 16.44
CA ASN A 256 10.45 -5.69 17.31
C ASN A 256 9.18 -6.38 16.77
N ARG A 257 9.31 -7.35 15.85
CA ARG A 257 8.22 -8.04 15.14
C ARG A 257 8.49 -9.55 15.10
N SER A 258 7.67 -10.26 14.35
CA SER A 258 7.87 -11.69 14.06
C SER A 258 8.15 -11.90 12.57
N SER A 259 8.86 -12.96 12.22
CA SER A 259 8.97 -13.48 10.88
C SER A 259 8.43 -14.90 10.82
N TYR A 260 7.66 -15.19 9.78
CA TYR A 260 7.07 -16.50 9.54
C TYR A 260 7.72 -17.13 8.31
N ARG A 261 8.13 -18.40 8.43
CA ARG A 261 8.79 -19.11 7.33
C ARG A 261 8.63 -20.61 7.41
N CYS A 262 8.81 -21.29 6.28
CA CYS A 262 9.00 -22.74 6.24
C CYS A 262 10.48 -23.10 6.39
N PRO A 263 10.91 -23.87 7.40
CA PRO A 263 12.33 -24.22 7.59
C PRO A 263 12.92 -25.02 6.43
N HIS A 264 12.09 -25.83 5.76
CA HIS A 264 12.52 -26.63 4.61
C HIS A 264 12.67 -25.80 3.33
N CYS A 265 11.69 -24.95 3.02
CA CYS A 265 11.70 -24.14 1.78
C CYS A 265 12.66 -22.96 1.87
N GLN A 266 12.81 -22.35 3.05
CA GLN A 266 13.54 -21.13 3.31
C GLN A 266 14.67 -21.40 4.31
N ARG A 267 15.69 -22.11 3.83
CA ARG A 267 16.83 -22.52 4.66
C ARG A 267 17.63 -21.32 5.14
N ALA A 268 18.03 -21.36 6.41
CA ALA A 268 18.91 -20.34 6.97
C ALA A 268 20.22 -20.23 6.17
N PRO A 269 20.75 -19.01 5.98
CA PRO A 269 22.08 -18.84 5.41
C PRO A 269 23.11 -19.52 6.31
N ARG A 270 24.12 -20.15 5.70
CA ARG A 270 25.22 -20.73 6.48
C ARG A 270 25.99 -19.62 7.18
N ALA A 271 26.25 -19.77 8.48
CA ALA A 271 27.18 -18.91 9.18
C ALA A 271 28.55 -18.98 8.47
N ARG A 272 29.08 -17.83 8.10
CA ARG A 272 30.46 -17.72 7.61
C ARG A 272 31.35 -17.30 8.73
#